data_4095038b9957763bfda1ab86df42bf16
#
_entry.id   4095038b9957763bfda1ab86df42bf16
#
_cell.length_a   1.000
_cell.length_b   1.000
_cell.length_c   1.000
_cell.angle_alpha   90.00
_cell.angle_beta   90.00
_cell.angle_gamma   90.00
#
_symmetry.space_group_name_H-M   'P 1'
#
loop_
_entity.id
_entity.type
_entity.pdbx_description
1 polymer ?
#
loop_
_entity_poly.entity_id
_entity_poly.type
_entity_poly.pdbx_seq_one_letter_code
_entity_poly.pdbx_strand_id
1 'polypeptide(L)'
;AEGKNAEELVLAKFNYAELDKPGNAVRIRLNSTVVNVRHRGAESARDVEVSYVRLGRTRQVRARACVMACWNTVIPYLVPELPDRQKEALAFGVKGPLVYTSVAIRNWTAFQNLGVSRISTPSMYHTRVGLDEAVSLGDLRHAESPEEPIVLSLGRYPAAPGQPRKEQHRIGRQDLLSTTFETFERKLRDQLGRVLGGGGFDPGRDIVAIAVNRWPHGYAYTYNSLYDPMEWVFTSTNERPCVIGRQPFGQITIANSDAAASPHTDAAILEAHRAVQEVLQRRAMPVLGG
;
A
#
# COMPACT_ATOMS: atom_id res chain seq x y z
N ALA A 1 -5.32 -19.30 14.35
CA ALA A 1 -4.51 -18.90 15.49
C ALA A 1 -5.44 -18.75 16.71
N GLU A 2 -5.10 -19.34 17.82
CA GLU A 2 -5.78 -19.14 19.09
C GLU A 2 -4.98 -18.12 19.87
N GLY A 3 -5.45 -16.89 19.98
CA GLY A 3 -4.84 -15.81 20.75
C GLY A 3 -5.87 -15.16 21.66
N LYS A 4 -5.53 -14.93 22.91
CA LYS A 4 -6.40 -14.31 23.91
C LYS A 4 -6.23 -12.79 23.98
N ASN A 5 -5.13 -12.28 23.44
CA ASN A 5 -4.80 -10.85 23.40
C ASN A 5 -4.10 -10.50 22.08
N ALA A 6 -3.84 -9.21 21.86
CA ALA A 6 -3.24 -8.72 20.62
C ALA A 6 -1.81 -9.25 20.39
N GLU A 7 -1.01 -9.38 21.44
CA GLU A 7 0.35 -9.91 21.37
C GLU A 7 0.37 -11.38 20.92
N GLU A 8 -0.45 -12.23 21.55
CA GLU A 8 -0.57 -13.64 21.16
C GLU A 8 -1.02 -13.81 19.71
N LEU A 9 -1.94 -12.94 19.22
CA LEU A 9 -2.41 -12.95 17.84
C LEU A 9 -1.28 -12.56 16.87
N VAL A 10 -0.49 -11.54 17.20
CA VAL A 10 0.63 -11.08 16.36
C VAL A 10 1.73 -12.12 16.29
N LEU A 11 2.05 -12.78 17.42
CA LEU A 11 3.10 -13.80 17.51
C LEU A 11 2.66 -15.19 17.02
N ALA A 12 1.36 -15.39 16.78
CA ALA A 12 0.81 -16.68 16.41
C ALA A 12 1.39 -17.20 15.08
N LYS A 13 1.78 -18.46 15.05
CA LYS A 13 2.17 -19.16 13.82
C LYS A 13 0.92 -19.51 13.02
N PHE A 14 0.82 -19.01 11.79
CA PHE A 14 -0.30 -19.32 10.91
C PHE A 14 -0.09 -20.62 10.16
N ASN A 15 -1.11 -21.49 10.18
CA ASN A 15 -1.14 -22.67 9.31
C ASN A 15 -1.73 -22.30 7.94
N TYR A 16 -0.89 -21.96 7.00
CA TYR A 16 -1.30 -21.57 5.65
C TYR A 16 -2.03 -22.67 4.88
N ALA A 17 -1.85 -23.96 5.25
CA ALA A 17 -2.56 -25.08 4.62
C ALA A 17 -4.06 -25.08 4.94
N GLU A 18 -4.48 -24.42 6.01
CA GLU A 18 -5.90 -24.30 6.38
C GLU A 18 -6.66 -23.28 5.53
N LEU A 19 -5.98 -22.32 4.87
CA LEU A 19 -6.64 -21.17 4.25
C LEU A 19 -7.55 -21.53 3.07
N ASP A 20 -7.22 -22.56 2.27
CA ASP A 20 -7.96 -22.92 1.04
C ASP A 20 -8.56 -24.35 1.08
N LYS A 21 -8.87 -24.87 2.26
CA LYS A 21 -9.52 -26.19 2.37
C LYS A 21 -10.94 -26.17 1.81
N PRO A 22 -11.37 -27.21 1.04
CA PRO A 22 -12.68 -27.25 0.40
C PRO A 22 -13.87 -27.11 1.36
N GLY A 23 -13.75 -27.60 2.60
CA GLY A 23 -14.82 -27.54 3.59
C GLY A 23 -14.96 -26.20 4.33
N ASN A 24 -14.06 -25.26 4.13
CA ASN A 24 -14.12 -23.96 4.81
C ASN A 24 -15.23 -23.09 4.24
N ALA A 25 -16.01 -22.45 5.12
CA ALA A 25 -17.04 -21.48 4.72
C ALA A 25 -16.42 -20.21 4.08
N VAL A 26 -15.22 -19.80 4.53
CA VAL A 26 -14.41 -18.72 3.96
C VAL A 26 -13.07 -19.32 3.55
N ARG A 27 -12.61 -18.98 2.34
CA ARG A 27 -11.36 -19.49 1.79
C ARG A 27 -10.48 -18.36 1.30
N ILE A 28 -9.18 -18.46 1.59
CA ILE A 28 -8.15 -17.55 1.08
C ILE A 28 -7.21 -18.33 0.18
N ARG A 29 -7.19 -17.99 -1.10
CA ARG A 29 -6.38 -18.67 -2.11
C ARG A 29 -5.14 -17.86 -2.43
N LEU A 30 -4.02 -18.23 -1.83
CA LEU A 30 -2.71 -17.60 -2.07
C LEU A 30 -2.14 -18.00 -3.44
N ASN A 31 -1.13 -17.26 -3.91
CA ASN A 31 -0.43 -17.48 -5.18
C ASN A 31 -1.39 -17.59 -6.37
N SER A 32 -2.42 -16.74 -6.37
CA SER A 32 -3.50 -16.76 -7.35
C SER A 32 -3.71 -15.34 -7.87
N THR A 33 -3.15 -15.05 -9.05
CA THR A 33 -3.21 -13.71 -9.65
C THR A 33 -4.45 -13.60 -10.52
N VAL A 34 -5.40 -12.76 -10.16
CA VAL A 34 -6.57 -12.45 -10.99
C VAL A 34 -6.12 -11.70 -12.24
N VAL A 35 -6.61 -12.14 -13.40
CA VAL A 35 -6.25 -11.57 -14.71
C VAL A 35 -7.46 -11.06 -15.50
N ASN A 36 -8.67 -11.49 -15.15
CA ASN A 36 -9.90 -10.99 -15.76
C ASN A 36 -11.10 -11.22 -14.83
N VAL A 37 -12.02 -10.26 -14.82
CA VAL A 37 -13.32 -10.33 -14.14
C VAL A 37 -14.36 -9.78 -15.09
N ARG A 38 -15.44 -10.54 -15.33
CA ARG A 38 -16.50 -10.15 -16.26
C ARG A 38 -17.86 -10.68 -15.82
N HIS A 39 -18.93 -10.05 -16.26
CA HIS A 39 -20.25 -10.64 -16.16
C HIS A 39 -20.39 -11.81 -17.13
N ARG A 40 -21.15 -12.80 -16.73
CA ARG A 40 -21.44 -13.94 -17.59
C ARG A 40 -22.74 -13.68 -18.37
N GLY A 41 -22.62 -13.03 -19.52
CA GLY A 41 -23.73 -12.56 -20.32
C GLY A 41 -23.85 -11.04 -20.29
N ALA A 42 -25.08 -10.50 -20.31
CA ALA A 42 -25.30 -9.06 -20.21
C ALA A 42 -24.91 -8.51 -18.81
N GLU A 43 -24.73 -7.20 -18.69
CA GLU A 43 -24.45 -6.51 -17.42
C GLU A 43 -25.47 -6.81 -16.32
N SER A 44 -26.72 -7.09 -16.72
CA SER A 44 -27.81 -7.56 -15.84
C SER A 44 -27.65 -9.02 -15.37
N ALA A 45 -26.66 -9.75 -15.89
CA ALA A 45 -26.43 -11.14 -15.50
C ALA A 45 -26.12 -11.25 -14.00
N ARG A 46 -26.68 -12.28 -13.35
CA ARG A 46 -26.56 -12.50 -11.90
C ARG A 46 -25.24 -13.13 -11.47
N ASP A 47 -24.34 -13.43 -12.40
CA ASP A 47 -23.09 -14.14 -12.14
C ASP A 47 -21.89 -13.41 -12.73
N VAL A 48 -20.79 -13.47 -11.98
CA VAL A 48 -19.48 -12.98 -12.36
C VAL A 48 -18.53 -14.16 -12.55
N GLU A 49 -17.73 -14.11 -13.61
CA GLU A 49 -16.64 -15.04 -13.86
C GLU A 49 -15.32 -14.37 -13.53
N VAL A 50 -14.52 -14.99 -12.66
CA VAL A 50 -13.19 -14.52 -12.27
C VAL A 50 -12.15 -15.50 -12.81
N SER A 51 -11.31 -15.03 -13.73
CA SER A 51 -10.16 -15.79 -14.24
C SER A 51 -8.89 -15.42 -13.49
N TYR A 52 -8.13 -16.43 -13.08
CA TYR A 52 -6.89 -16.22 -12.34
C TYR A 52 -5.81 -17.24 -12.75
N VAL A 53 -4.56 -16.89 -12.58
CA VAL A 53 -3.40 -17.76 -12.82
C VAL A 53 -2.89 -18.29 -11.48
N ARG A 54 -2.73 -19.61 -11.40
CA ARG A 54 -2.12 -20.29 -10.26
C ARG A 54 -1.19 -21.39 -10.75
N LEU A 55 0.07 -21.38 -10.31
CA LEU A 55 1.10 -22.35 -10.72
C LEU A 55 1.22 -22.46 -12.24
N GLY A 56 1.25 -21.32 -12.95
CA GLY A 56 1.37 -21.25 -14.41
C GLY A 56 0.12 -21.68 -15.19
N ARG A 57 -0.99 -22.03 -14.52
CA ARG A 57 -2.24 -22.46 -15.17
C ARG A 57 -3.36 -21.47 -14.96
N THR A 58 -4.07 -21.12 -16.02
CA THR A 58 -5.31 -20.33 -15.92
C THR A 58 -6.44 -21.18 -15.37
N ARG A 59 -7.18 -20.60 -14.41
CA ARG A 59 -8.35 -21.19 -13.77
C ARG A 59 -9.47 -20.17 -13.73
N GLN A 60 -10.70 -20.65 -13.58
CA GLN A 60 -11.89 -19.81 -13.46
C GLN A 60 -12.72 -20.18 -12.23
N VAL A 61 -13.34 -19.15 -11.65
CA VAL A 61 -14.33 -19.29 -10.59
C VAL A 61 -15.56 -18.49 -10.99
N ARG A 62 -16.73 -19.11 -10.83
CA ARG A 62 -18.02 -18.45 -10.97
C ARG A 62 -18.49 -17.99 -9.59
N ALA A 63 -18.94 -16.75 -9.49
CA ALA A 63 -19.45 -16.16 -8.27
C ALA A 63 -20.73 -15.35 -8.56
N ARG A 64 -21.56 -15.19 -7.54
CA ARG A 64 -22.78 -14.36 -7.64
C ARG A 64 -22.50 -12.86 -7.59
N ALA A 65 -21.34 -12.47 -7.08
CA ALA A 65 -20.85 -11.10 -7.04
C ALA A 65 -19.33 -11.12 -6.86
N CYS A 66 -18.68 -10.01 -7.19
CA CYS A 66 -17.25 -9.81 -6.99
C CYS A 66 -17.01 -8.45 -6.33
N VAL A 67 -16.20 -8.41 -5.28
CA VAL A 67 -15.68 -7.18 -4.69
C VAL A 67 -14.24 -7.01 -5.16
N MET A 68 -13.97 -5.97 -5.95
CA MET A 68 -12.62 -5.60 -6.39
C MET A 68 -11.93 -4.84 -5.26
N ALA A 69 -11.18 -5.55 -4.43
CA ALA A 69 -10.45 -4.99 -3.30
C ALA A 69 -8.95 -4.76 -3.60
N CYS A 70 -8.64 -4.50 -4.85
CA CYS A 70 -7.28 -4.26 -5.34
C CYS A 70 -7.08 -2.78 -5.70
N TRP A 71 -5.86 -2.41 -6.03
CA TRP A 71 -5.51 -1.06 -6.46
C TRP A 71 -6.38 -0.58 -7.63
N ASN A 72 -7.02 0.58 -7.49
CA ASN A 72 -8.00 1.10 -8.44
C ASN A 72 -7.49 1.19 -9.89
N THR A 73 -6.23 1.58 -10.09
CA THR A 73 -5.65 1.78 -11.42
C THR A 73 -5.53 0.48 -12.23
N VAL A 74 -5.52 -0.71 -11.59
CA VAL A 74 -5.48 -1.99 -12.29
C VAL A 74 -6.87 -2.52 -12.64
N ILE A 75 -7.93 -2.02 -12.00
CA ILE A 75 -9.31 -2.51 -12.21
C ILE A 75 -9.76 -2.39 -13.67
N PRO A 76 -9.50 -1.28 -14.42
CA PRO A 76 -9.86 -1.18 -15.83
C PRO A 76 -9.27 -2.27 -16.72
N TYR A 77 -8.10 -2.79 -16.36
CA TYR A 77 -7.47 -3.91 -17.09
C TYR A 77 -8.08 -5.27 -16.73
N LEU A 78 -8.57 -5.42 -15.50
CA LEU A 78 -9.21 -6.64 -15.01
C LEU A 78 -10.69 -6.72 -15.43
N VAL A 79 -11.37 -5.58 -15.55
CA VAL A 79 -12.79 -5.43 -15.89
C VAL A 79 -12.92 -4.54 -17.12
N PRO A 80 -12.60 -5.01 -18.33
CA PRO A 80 -12.57 -4.18 -19.54
C PRO A 80 -13.94 -3.65 -19.97
N GLU A 81 -15.02 -4.25 -19.49
CA GLU A 81 -16.42 -3.85 -19.79
C GLU A 81 -16.91 -2.62 -19.00
N LEU A 82 -16.12 -2.10 -18.06
CA LEU A 82 -16.47 -0.88 -17.33
C LEU A 82 -16.69 0.31 -18.27
N PRO A 83 -17.64 1.22 -17.95
CA PRO A 83 -17.83 2.48 -18.69
C PRO A 83 -16.54 3.33 -18.70
N ASP A 84 -16.27 4.03 -19.80
CA ASP A 84 -15.04 4.81 -19.96
C ASP A 84 -14.87 5.89 -18.89
N ARG A 85 -15.94 6.59 -18.52
CA ARG A 85 -15.93 7.57 -17.42
C ARG A 85 -15.47 6.95 -16.10
N GLN A 86 -15.87 5.71 -15.81
CA GLN A 86 -15.46 5.00 -14.60
C GLN A 86 -14.00 4.54 -14.68
N LYS A 87 -13.55 4.07 -15.86
CA LYS A 87 -12.13 3.72 -16.09
C LYS A 87 -11.20 4.92 -15.90
N GLU A 88 -11.56 6.07 -16.44
CA GLU A 88 -10.82 7.32 -16.28
C GLU A 88 -10.73 7.72 -14.79
N ALA A 89 -11.85 7.64 -14.09
CA ALA A 89 -11.92 7.94 -12.67
C ALA A 89 -11.05 7.00 -11.82
N LEU A 90 -11.05 5.69 -12.11
CA LEU A 90 -10.20 4.69 -11.46
C LEU A 90 -8.71 4.93 -11.74
N ALA A 91 -8.37 5.41 -12.93
CA ALA A 91 -7.00 5.74 -13.34
C ALA A 91 -6.49 7.09 -12.80
N PHE A 92 -7.34 7.88 -12.15
CA PHE A 92 -7.00 9.22 -11.66
C PHE A 92 -6.00 9.16 -10.50
N GLY A 93 -6.21 8.28 -9.53
CA GLY A 93 -5.46 8.20 -8.27
C GLY A 93 -4.08 7.57 -8.43
N VAL A 94 -3.15 8.25 -9.09
CA VAL A 94 -1.78 7.74 -9.29
C VAL A 94 -1.01 7.77 -7.99
N LYS A 95 -0.51 6.60 -7.57
CA LYS A 95 0.30 6.44 -6.35
C LYS A 95 1.74 6.89 -6.57
N GLY A 96 2.33 7.53 -5.56
CA GLY A 96 3.74 7.95 -5.59
C GLY A 96 4.70 6.81 -5.25
N PRO A 97 5.92 6.80 -5.79
CA PRO A 97 6.98 5.90 -5.33
C PRO A 97 7.53 6.36 -3.99
N LEU A 98 7.90 5.39 -3.15
CA LEU A 98 8.55 5.66 -1.88
C LEU A 98 9.56 4.56 -1.52
N VAL A 99 10.51 4.91 -0.67
CA VAL A 99 11.52 3.99 -0.13
C VAL A 99 11.53 4.12 1.38
N TYR A 100 11.43 3.00 2.05
CA TYR A 100 11.76 2.87 3.45
C TYR A 100 13.07 2.09 3.57
N THR A 101 14.08 2.74 4.13
CA THR A 101 15.38 2.12 4.39
C THR A 101 15.53 1.89 5.89
N SER A 102 15.78 0.65 6.28
CA SER A 102 16.08 0.26 7.65
C SER A 102 17.59 0.01 7.74
N VAL A 103 18.24 0.60 8.75
CA VAL A 103 19.68 0.48 8.96
C VAL A 103 19.93 0.01 10.39
N ALA A 104 20.43 -1.22 10.54
CA ALA A 104 20.87 -1.70 11.85
C ALA A 104 22.24 -1.07 12.18
N ILE A 105 22.35 -0.44 13.34
CA ILE A 105 23.56 0.18 13.85
C ILE A 105 23.95 -0.43 15.20
N ARG A 106 25.27 -0.43 15.52
CA ARG A 106 25.81 -1.04 16.74
C ARG A 106 25.40 -0.35 18.02
N ASN A 107 25.18 0.96 17.97
CA ASN A 107 24.81 1.81 19.09
C ASN A 107 24.19 3.11 18.55
N TRP A 108 23.50 3.85 19.39
CA TRP A 108 22.91 5.14 19.02
C TRP A 108 23.47 6.33 19.82
N THR A 109 24.69 6.18 20.37
CA THR A 109 25.38 7.21 21.15
C THR A 109 25.53 8.52 20.38
N ALA A 110 25.66 8.48 19.04
CA ALA A 110 25.71 9.68 18.22
C ALA A 110 24.43 10.51 18.28
N PHE A 111 23.26 9.89 18.35
CA PHE A 111 21.99 10.59 18.54
C PHE A 111 21.89 11.22 19.92
N GLN A 112 22.34 10.51 20.95
CA GLN A 112 22.42 11.04 22.33
C GLN A 112 23.36 12.25 22.40
N ASN A 113 24.55 12.16 21.83
CA ASN A 113 25.55 13.24 21.83
C ASN A 113 25.03 14.49 21.09
N LEU A 114 24.21 14.32 20.05
CA LEU A 114 23.57 15.40 19.31
C LEU A 114 22.28 15.91 19.97
N GLY A 115 21.75 15.20 20.97
CA GLY A 115 20.49 15.55 21.63
C GLY A 115 19.25 15.40 20.76
N VAL A 116 19.26 14.47 19.79
CA VAL A 116 18.17 14.28 18.83
C VAL A 116 17.77 12.80 18.72
N SER A 117 16.50 12.54 18.40
CA SER A 117 16.01 11.20 18.05
C SER A 117 15.58 11.09 16.58
N ARG A 118 15.35 12.26 15.94
CA ARG A 118 14.91 12.36 14.55
C ARG A 118 15.47 13.61 13.89
N ILE A 119 15.91 13.49 12.64
CA ILE A 119 16.53 14.55 11.85
C ILE A 119 15.77 14.68 10.53
N SER A 120 15.27 15.87 10.21
CA SER A 120 14.71 16.21 8.90
C SER A 120 15.82 16.69 7.97
N THR A 121 15.89 16.11 6.78
CA THR A 121 16.95 16.38 5.80
C THR A 121 16.36 16.60 4.40
N PRO A 122 15.56 17.68 4.19
CA PRO A 122 14.73 17.85 2.99
C PRO A 122 15.51 17.92 1.67
N SER A 123 16.79 18.32 1.72
CA SER A 123 17.66 18.45 0.54
C SER A 123 18.60 17.27 0.34
N MET A 124 18.53 16.23 1.17
CA MET A 124 19.41 15.07 1.09
C MET A 124 18.73 13.88 0.40
N TYR A 125 19.49 12.81 0.20
CA TYR A 125 19.00 11.62 -0.49
C TYR A 125 17.80 10.98 0.21
N HIS A 126 17.85 10.79 1.53
CA HIS A 126 16.67 10.51 2.36
C HIS A 126 16.22 11.81 3.01
N THR A 127 14.92 12.03 3.09
CA THR A 127 14.33 13.27 3.61
C THR A 127 14.20 13.27 5.13
N ARG A 128 14.37 12.12 5.76
CA ARG A 128 14.38 11.97 7.22
C ARG A 128 15.27 10.80 7.64
N VAL A 129 15.84 10.93 8.82
CA VAL A 129 16.61 9.91 9.55
C VAL A 129 16.10 9.89 10.97
N GLY A 130 15.81 8.76 11.55
CA GLY A 130 15.35 8.66 12.95
C GLY A 130 15.62 7.29 13.56
N LEU A 131 15.68 7.27 14.87
CA LEU A 131 15.61 6.03 15.64
C LEU A 131 14.25 5.36 15.37
N ASP A 132 14.20 4.04 15.30
CA ASP A 132 12.97 3.30 15.15
C ASP A 132 12.11 3.38 16.42
N GLU A 133 10.81 3.05 16.30
CA GLU A 133 9.85 3.13 17.40
C GLU A 133 10.22 2.13 18.51
N ALA A 134 10.04 2.56 19.77
CA ALA A 134 10.30 1.74 20.94
C ALA A 134 9.24 0.64 21.10
N VAL A 135 9.48 -0.53 20.51
CA VAL A 135 8.57 -1.68 20.57
C VAL A 135 9.31 -2.90 21.13
N SER A 136 8.77 -3.47 22.21
CA SER A 136 9.14 -4.80 22.70
C SER A 136 7.95 -5.73 22.57
N LEU A 137 8.12 -6.87 21.86
CA LEU A 137 7.05 -7.79 21.55
C LEU A 137 7.61 -9.21 21.41
N GLY A 138 7.11 -10.15 22.20
CA GLY A 138 7.65 -11.51 22.24
C GLY A 138 9.13 -11.52 22.64
N ASP A 139 9.97 -12.06 21.76
CA ASP A 139 11.44 -12.11 21.96
C ASP A 139 12.16 -10.85 21.48
N LEU A 140 11.45 -9.94 20.80
CA LEU A 140 12.01 -8.65 20.39
C LEU A 140 12.10 -7.73 21.60
N ARG A 141 13.30 -7.19 21.86
CA ARG A 141 13.54 -6.17 22.87
C ARG A 141 14.03 -4.90 22.19
N HIS A 142 13.43 -3.79 22.57
CA HIS A 142 13.91 -2.47 22.20
C HIS A 142 15.18 -2.13 22.99
N ALA A 143 16.10 -1.37 22.34
CA ALA A 143 17.30 -0.88 23.00
C ALA A 143 16.96 0.07 24.17
N GLU A 144 17.48 -0.21 25.36
CA GLU A 144 17.24 0.56 26.60
C GLU A 144 18.36 1.55 26.88
N SER A 145 19.55 1.35 26.30
CA SER A 145 20.71 2.24 26.46
C SER A 145 21.33 2.63 25.12
N PRO A 146 22.01 3.79 25.06
CA PRO A 146 22.67 4.28 23.84
C PRO A 146 23.75 3.36 23.26
N GLU A 147 24.34 2.51 24.07
CA GLU A 147 25.38 1.54 23.71
C GLU A 147 24.83 0.31 23.02
N GLU A 148 23.51 0.09 23.10
CA GLU A 148 22.85 -1.08 22.50
C GLU A 148 22.56 -0.87 21.01
N PRO A 149 22.49 -1.98 20.23
CA PRO A 149 22.11 -1.93 18.84
C PRO A 149 20.66 -1.46 18.66
N ILE A 150 20.44 -0.68 17.60
CA ILE A 150 19.10 -0.21 17.23
C ILE A 150 18.96 -0.18 15.71
N VAL A 151 17.73 -0.08 15.22
CA VAL A 151 17.42 0.16 13.81
C VAL A 151 17.11 1.65 13.61
N LEU A 152 17.66 2.22 12.54
CA LEU A 152 17.27 3.54 12.02
C LEU A 152 16.22 3.37 10.93
N SER A 153 15.22 4.25 10.94
CA SER A 153 14.22 4.39 9.89
C SER A 153 14.49 5.62 9.03
N LEU A 154 14.66 5.44 7.72
CA LEU A 154 14.88 6.51 6.77
C LEU A 154 13.82 6.48 5.66
N GLY A 155 13.35 7.65 5.23
CA GLY A 155 12.35 7.80 4.17
C GLY A 155 12.88 8.57 2.98
N ARG A 156 12.57 8.10 1.75
CA ARG A 156 12.80 8.81 0.50
C ARG A 156 11.53 8.75 -0.35
N TYR A 157 11.20 9.86 -1.00
CA TYR A 157 10.04 10.00 -1.89
C TYR A 157 10.53 10.51 -3.26
N PRO A 158 10.94 9.60 -4.17
CA PRO A 158 11.44 10.00 -5.49
C PRO A 158 10.36 10.76 -6.26
N ALA A 159 10.70 11.94 -6.73
CA ALA A 159 9.82 12.81 -7.51
C ALA A 159 10.66 13.67 -8.47
N ALA A 160 10.00 14.32 -9.43
CA ALA A 160 10.58 15.29 -10.35
C ALA A 160 9.84 16.63 -10.18
N PRO A 161 10.21 17.48 -9.20
CA PRO A 161 9.57 18.76 -8.95
C PRO A 161 9.47 19.62 -10.23
N GLY A 162 8.36 20.33 -10.40
CA GLY A 162 8.10 21.15 -11.59
C GLY A 162 7.41 20.42 -12.75
N GLN A 163 7.29 19.10 -12.69
CA GLN A 163 6.52 18.33 -13.66
C GLN A 163 5.05 18.16 -13.21
N PRO A 164 4.10 17.91 -14.13
CA PRO A 164 2.74 17.51 -13.76
C PRO A 164 2.75 16.29 -12.83
N ARG A 165 1.82 16.20 -11.88
CA ARG A 165 1.79 15.19 -10.82
C ARG A 165 2.00 13.75 -11.31
N LYS A 166 1.26 13.31 -12.31
CA LYS A 166 1.40 11.94 -12.86
C LYS A 166 2.80 11.69 -13.42
N GLU A 167 3.38 12.69 -14.04
CA GLU A 167 4.73 12.62 -14.60
C GLU A 167 5.80 12.59 -13.53
N GLN A 168 5.64 13.37 -12.44
CA GLN A 168 6.54 13.29 -11.28
C GLN A 168 6.62 11.87 -10.73
N HIS A 169 5.47 11.19 -10.57
CA HIS A 169 5.43 9.83 -10.06
C HIS A 169 6.00 8.81 -11.05
N ARG A 170 5.80 9.02 -12.35
CA ARG A 170 6.38 8.15 -13.38
C ARG A 170 7.91 8.24 -13.39
N ILE A 171 8.46 9.45 -13.39
CA ILE A 171 9.91 9.70 -13.34
C ILE A 171 10.49 9.16 -12.02
N GLY A 172 9.85 9.43 -10.90
CA GLY A 172 10.26 8.93 -9.60
C GLY A 172 10.28 7.40 -9.51
N ARG A 173 9.32 6.71 -10.14
CA ARG A 173 9.33 5.24 -10.25
C ARG A 173 10.49 4.73 -11.10
N GLN A 174 10.78 5.40 -12.22
CA GLN A 174 11.90 5.04 -13.07
C GLN A 174 13.24 5.20 -12.32
N ASP A 175 13.42 6.32 -11.62
CA ASP A 175 14.58 6.55 -10.73
C ASP A 175 14.70 5.43 -9.68
N LEU A 176 13.60 5.12 -8.98
CA LEU A 176 13.58 4.08 -7.96
C LEU A 176 13.95 2.69 -8.52
N LEU A 177 13.40 2.32 -9.67
CA LEU A 177 13.59 0.99 -10.24
C LEU A 177 14.97 0.81 -10.88
N SER A 178 15.56 1.89 -11.42
CA SER A 178 16.90 1.88 -12.03
C SER A 178 18.04 2.03 -11.01
N THR A 179 17.75 2.45 -9.77
CA THR A 179 18.77 2.62 -8.73
C THR A 179 19.20 1.27 -8.16
N THR A 180 20.51 0.97 -8.22
CA THR A 180 21.08 -0.26 -7.66
C THR A 180 21.22 -0.19 -6.15
N PHE A 181 21.35 -1.35 -5.49
CA PHE A 181 21.56 -1.42 -4.04
C PHE A 181 22.85 -0.71 -3.62
N GLU A 182 23.95 -0.89 -4.38
CA GLU A 182 25.24 -0.23 -4.12
C GLU A 182 25.11 1.30 -4.16
N THR A 183 24.24 1.82 -5.01
CA THR A 183 23.97 3.26 -5.05
C THR A 183 23.20 3.71 -3.81
N PHE A 184 22.20 2.95 -3.36
CA PHE A 184 21.51 3.22 -2.10
C PHE A 184 22.48 3.19 -0.93
N GLU A 185 23.28 2.16 -0.80
CA GLU A 185 24.25 2.00 0.28
C GLU A 185 25.26 3.15 0.32
N ARG A 186 25.89 3.50 -0.81
CA ARG A 186 26.85 4.62 -0.89
C ARG A 186 26.21 5.94 -0.47
N LYS A 187 25.01 6.27 -0.97
CA LYS A 187 24.30 7.50 -0.63
C LYS A 187 23.89 7.51 0.83
N LEU A 188 23.48 6.39 1.38
CA LEU A 188 23.13 6.22 2.77
C LEU A 188 24.34 6.46 3.69
N ARG A 189 25.48 5.80 3.40
CA ARG A 189 26.71 5.94 4.19
C ARG A 189 27.22 7.38 4.19
N ASP A 190 27.25 8.03 3.02
CA ASP A 190 27.60 9.46 2.91
C ASP A 190 26.65 10.32 3.76
N GLN A 191 25.35 10.14 3.63
CA GLN A 191 24.35 10.91 4.37
C GLN A 191 24.48 10.72 5.88
N LEU A 192 24.54 9.47 6.36
CA LEU A 192 24.64 9.20 7.80
C LEU A 192 25.96 9.73 8.39
N GLY A 193 27.08 9.60 7.68
CA GLY A 193 28.35 10.21 8.09
C GLY A 193 28.26 11.73 8.25
N ARG A 194 27.56 12.39 7.33
CA ARG A 194 27.38 13.87 7.38
C ARG A 194 26.44 14.34 8.48
N VAL A 195 25.34 13.62 8.74
CA VAL A 195 24.32 14.07 9.71
C VAL A 195 24.63 13.63 11.14
N LEU A 196 25.32 12.51 11.32
CA LEU A 196 25.62 11.94 12.65
C LEU A 196 27.11 12.01 13.03
N GLY A 197 27.99 12.35 12.09
CA GLY A 197 29.44 12.37 12.34
C GLY A 197 29.86 13.34 13.45
N GLY A 198 29.17 14.49 13.59
CA GLY A 198 29.36 15.40 14.72
C GLY A 198 29.05 14.77 16.10
N GLY A 199 28.25 13.72 16.15
CA GLY A 199 27.98 12.93 17.35
C GLY A 199 28.93 11.73 17.55
N GLY A 200 29.91 11.54 16.64
CA GLY A 200 30.88 10.44 16.70
C GLY A 200 30.54 9.19 15.89
N PHE A 201 29.53 9.26 15.02
CA PHE A 201 29.13 8.16 14.14
C PHE A 201 30.13 7.94 13.01
N ASP A 202 30.55 6.68 12.80
CA ASP A 202 31.36 6.24 11.68
C ASP A 202 30.60 5.19 10.86
N PRO A 203 30.22 5.50 9.60
CA PRO A 203 29.45 4.58 8.76
C PRO A 203 30.14 3.22 8.50
N GLY A 204 31.49 3.19 8.53
CA GLY A 204 32.25 1.93 8.32
C GLY A 204 32.22 1.02 9.56
N ARG A 205 32.26 1.63 10.75
CA ARG A 205 32.28 0.93 12.03
C ARG A 205 30.87 0.57 12.50
N ASP A 206 29.94 1.53 12.40
CA ASP A 206 28.69 1.48 13.14
C ASP A 206 27.52 0.84 12.38
N ILE A 207 27.54 0.82 11.04
CA ILE A 207 26.49 0.17 10.23
C ILE A 207 26.76 -1.35 10.18
N VAL A 208 25.76 -2.12 10.65
CA VAL A 208 25.78 -3.59 10.66
C VAL A 208 25.05 -4.19 9.47
N ALA A 209 23.87 -3.66 9.14
CA ALA A 209 23.05 -4.14 8.04
C ALA A 209 22.19 -3.03 7.44
N ILE A 210 21.82 -3.18 6.17
CA ILE A 210 20.97 -2.26 5.42
C ILE A 210 19.90 -3.06 4.70
N ALA A 211 18.63 -2.67 4.86
CA ALA A 211 17.50 -3.17 4.09
C ALA A 211 16.80 -2.01 3.38
N VAL A 212 16.64 -2.11 2.05
CA VAL A 212 15.99 -1.10 1.21
C VAL A 212 14.66 -1.63 0.71
N ASN A 213 13.56 -1.13 1.27
CA ASN A 213 12.20 -1.49 0.88
C ASN A 213 11.69 -0.49 -0.16
N ARG A 214 11.58 -0.92 -1.41
CA ARG A 214 11.16 -0.11 -2.55
C ARG A 214 9.69 -0.33 -2.86
N TRP A 215 8.90 0.74 -2.78
CA TRP A 215 7.48 0.74 -3.06
C TRP A 215 7.19 1.62 -4.29
N PRO A 216 7.07 1.06 -5.49
CA PRO A 216 6.83 1.86 -6.70
C PRO A 216 5.44 2.51 -6.73
N HIS A 217 4.51 2.00 -5.92
CA HIS A 217 3.12 2.45 -5.81
C HIS A 217 2.71 2.50 -4.35
N GLY A 218 3.23 3.48 -3.61
CA GLY A 218 2.94 3.68 -2.20
C GLY A 218 1.68 4.53 -1.99
N TYR A 219 0.89 4.20 -0.97
CA TYR A 219 -0.29 4.88 -0.48
C TYR A 219 -1.41 5.16 -1.50
N ALA A 220 -2.66 5.21 -1.02
CA ALA A 220 -3.77 5.75 -1.78
C ALA A 220 -3.58 7.26 -2.01
N TYR A 221 -3.95 7.73 -3.20
CA TYR A 221 -3.90 9.16 -3.50
C TYR A 221 -4.91 9.91 -2.63
N THR A 222 -4.43 10.92 -1.93
CA THR A 222 -5.27 11.87 -1.19
C THR A 222 -5.32 13.18 -1.96
N TYR A 223 -6.51 13.76 -2.12
CA TYR A 223 -6.66 15.04 -2.79
C TYR A 223 -5.94 16.15 -2.02
N ASN A 224 -5.32 17.07 -2.78
CA ASN A 224 -4.61 18.19 -2.19
C ASN A 224 -4.76 19.46 -3.04
N SER A 225 -4.73 20.61 -2.38
CA SER A 225 -4.98 21.92 -3.01
C SER A 225 -3.92 22.40 -3.98
N LEU A 226 -2.77 21.72 -4.10
CA LEU A 226 -1.73 22.06 -5.08
C LEU A 226 -2.07 21.56 -6.50
N TYR A 227 -2.86 20.47 -6.60
CA TYR A 227 -3.09 19.78 -7.86
C TYR A 227 -4.56 19.52 -8.17
N ASP A 228 -5.43 19.60 -7.16
CA ASP A 228 -6.83 19.22 -7.27
C ASP A 228 -7.75 20.41 -6.96
N PRO A 229 -8.98 20.42 -7.48
CA PRO A 229 -9.99 21.41 -7.09
C PRO A 229 -10.20 21.45 -5.58
N MET A 230 -10.33 22.65 -5.02
CA MET A 230 -10.53 22.86 -3.56
C MET A 230 -11.74 22.11 -3.03
N GLU A 231 -12.80 22.01 -3.81
CA GLU A 231 -14.02 21.28 -3.48
C GLU A 231 -13.74 19.79 -3.23
N TRP A 232 -12.76 19.22 -3.93
CA TRP A 232 -12.39 17.82 -3.73
C TRP A 232 -11.59 17.58 -2.46
N VAL A 233 -10.93 18.61 -1.95
CA VAL A 233 -10.12 18.53 -0.72
C VAL A 233 -11.01 18.60 0.52
N PHE A 234 -11.94 19.54 0.56
CA PHE A 234 -12.70 19.88 1.76
C PHE A 234 -14.13 19.37 1.79
N THR A 235 -14.70 19.02 0.63
CA THR A 235 -16.09 18.57 0.54
C THR A 235 -16.20 17.23 -0.18
N SER A 236 -17.16 16.40 0.27
CA SER A 236 -17.48 15.15 -0.44
C SER A 236 -18.47 15.45 -1.55
N THR A 237 -18.01 15.47 -2.79
CA THR A 237 -18.87 15.68 -3.97
C THR A 237 -18.93 14.42 -4.83
N ASN A 238 -20.03 14.24 -5.56
CA ASN A 238 -20.19 13.12 -6.50
C ASN A 238 -19.28 13.24 -7.74
N GLU A 239 -18.64 14.40 -7.92
CA GLU A 239 -17.70 14.67 -9.00
C GLU A 239 -16.27 14.19 -8.70
N ARG A 240 -15.99 13.79 -7.47
CA ARG A 240 -14.66 13.27 -7.09
C ARG A 240 -14.38 11.98 -7.84
N PRO A 241 -13.20 11.83 -8.46
CA PRO A 241 -12.83 10.60 -9.17
C PRO A 241 -12.96 9.33 -8.32
N CYS A 242 -12.64 9.36 -7.02
CA CYS A 242 -12.83 8.21 -6.15
C CYS A 242 -14.31 7.81 -6.01
N VAL A 243 -15.24 8.77 -6.01
CA VAL A 243 -16.69 8.52 -5.91
C VAL A 243 -17.23 7.96 -7.23
N ILE A 244 -16.81 8.53 -8.38
CA ILE A 244 -17.17 8.02 -9.70
C ILE A 244 -16.59 6.61 -9.90
N GLY A 245 -15.31 6.42 -9.57
CA GLY A 245 -14.61 5.16 -9.77
C GLY A 245 -15.17 3.99 -8.95
N ARG A 246 -15.63 4.25 -7.72
CA ARG A 246 -16.16 3.22 -6.83
C ARG A 246 -17.61 2.83 -7.05
N GLN A 247 -18.29 3.44 -8.03
CA GLN A 247 -19.68 3.08 -8.35
C GLN A 247 -19.78 1.60 -8.70
N PRO A 248 -20.82 0.89 -8.25
CA PRO A 248 -21.00 -0.50 -8.58
C PRO A 248 -21.35 -0.67 -10.06
N PHE A 249 -20.80 -1.70 -10.69
CA PHE A 249 -21.06 -2.07 -12.08
C PHE A 249 -21.65 -3.48 -12.10
N GLY A 250 -22.93 -3.62 -12.38
CA GLY A 250 -23.65 -4.89 -12.30
C GLY A 250 -23.45 -5.60 -10.96
N GLN A 251 -22.87 -6.79 -10.95
CA GLN A 251 -22.56 -7.58 -9.75
C GLN A 251 -21.12 -7.36 -9.25
N ILE A 252 -20.42 -6.36 -9.79
CA ILE A 252 -19.05 -6.00 -9.41
C ILE A 252 -19.10 -4.72 -8.58
N THR A 253 -18.53 -4.74 -7.37
CA THR A 253 -18.34 -3.58 -6.50
C THR A 253 -16.87 -3.37 -6.21
N ILE A 254 -16.49 -2.18 -5.78
CA ILE A 254 -15.07 -1.78 -5.61
C ILE A 254 -14.87 -1.33 -4.16
N ALA A 255 -13.89 -1.92 -3.49
CA ALA A 255 -13.53 -1.58 -2.11
C ALA A 255 -12.02 -1.54 -1.94
N ASN A 256 -11.51 -0.54 -1.34
CA ASN A 256 -10.13 -0.38 -0.87
C ASN A 256 -9.91 1.07 -0.41
N SER A 257 -8.72 1.40 0.07
CA SER A 257 -8.34 2.76 0.47
C SER A 257 -8.35 3.78 -0.68
N ASP A 258 -8.09 3.36 -1.94
CA ASP A 258 -8.17 4.24 -3.12
C ASP A 258 -9.62 4.70 -3.37
N ALA A 259 -10.61 3.84 -3.08
CA ALA A 259 -12.02 4.16 -3.23
C ALA A 259 -12.49 5.27 -2.26
N ALA A 260 -11.77 5.45 -1.15
CA ALA A 260 -11.96 6.56 -0.21
C ALA A 260 -11.06 7.77 -0.52
N ALA A 261 -10.07 7.64 -1.40
CA ALA A 261 -8.95 8.58 -1.56
C ALA A 261 -8.25 8.88 -0.20
N SER A 262 -8.08 7.85 0.63
CA SER A 262 -7.50 7.95 1.97
C SER A 262 -6.63 6.72 2.28
N PRO A 263 -5.33 6.89 2.63
CA PRO A 263 -4.40 5.78 2.84
C PRO A 263 -4.49 5.15 4.23
N HIS A 264 -5.65 5.19 4.87
CA HIS A 264 -5.87 4.70 6.22
C HIS A 264 -6.67 3.40 6.24
N THR A 265 -6.42 2.56 7.25
CA THR A 265 -7.06 1.24 7.39
C THR A 265 -8.55 1.36 7.67
N ASP A 266 -8.96 2.32 8.51
CA ASP A 266 -10.38 2.62 8.81
C ASP A 266 -11.15 3.02 7.54
N ALA A 267 -10.56 3.84 6.67
CA ALA A 267 -11.14 4.18 5.38
C ALA A 267 -11.33 2.95 4.49
N ALA A 268 -10.36 2.04 4.44
CA ALA A 268 -10.48 0.80 3.70
C ALA A 268 -11.58 -0.11 4.26
N ILE A 269 -11.75 -0.17 5.58
CA ILE A 269 -12.83 -0.95 6.25
C ILE A 269 -14.20 -0.35 5.93
N LEU A 270 -14.35 0.98 5.98
CA LEU A 270 -15.60 1.65 5.63
C LEU A 270 -15.98 1.39 4.16
N GLU A 271 -15.03 1.45 3.25
CA GLU A 271 -15.25 1.13 1.84
C GLU A 271 -15.60 -0.34 1.62
N ALA A 272 -15.02 -1.26 2.37
CA ALA A 272 -15.38 -2.67 2.33
C ALA A 272 -16.82 -2.88 2.80
N HIS A 273 -17.23 -2.24 3.90
CA HIS A 273 -18.61 -2.29 4.38
C HIS A 273 -19.59 -1.75 3.32
N ARG A 274 -19.32 -0.57 2.73
CA ARG A 274 -20.14 0.00 1.65
C ARG A 274 -20.30 -0.98 0.48
N ALA A 275 -19.19 -1.53 -0.02
CA ALA A 275 -19.22 -2.43 -1.17
C ALA A 275 -20.03 -3.71 -0.90
N VAL A 276 -19.97 -4.25 0.32
CA VAL A 276 -20.79 -5.39 0.74
C VAL A 276 -22.27 -5.01 0.78
N GLN A 277 -22.63 -3.84 1.32
CA GLN A 277 -24.02 -3.39 1.33
C GLN A 277 -24.58 -3.22 -0.10
N GLU A 278 -23.79 -2.69 -1.03
CA GLU A 278 -24.17 -2.56 -2.42
C GLU A 278 -24.46 -3.94 -3.08
N VAL A 279 -23.65 -4.97 -2.78
CA VAL A 279 -23.89 -6.34 -3.24
C VAL A 279 -25.21 -6.88 -2.67
N LEU A 280 -25.45 -6.69 -1.38
CA LEU A 280 -26.67 -7.20 -0.70
C LEU A 280 -27.93 -6.52 -1.23
N GLN A 281 -27.92 -5.21 -1.42
CA GLN A 281 -29.06 -4.44 -1.96
C GLN A 281 -29.40 -4.86 -3.38
N ARG A 282 -28.42 -5.04 -4.27
CA ARG A 282 -28.63 -5.50 -5.65
C ARG A 282 -29.21 -6.91 -5.74
N ARG A 283 -28.86 -7.77 -4.79
CA ARG A 283 -29.41 -9.12 -4.71
C ARG A 283 -30.85 -9.16 -4.19
N ALA A 284 -31.24 -8.20 -3.36
CA ALA A 284 -32.58 -8.07 -2.84
C ALA A 284 -33.58 -7.48 -3.85
N MET A 285 -33.08 -6.75 -4.88
CA MET A 285 -33.95 -6.21 -5.93
C MET A 285 -34.53 -7.32 -6.79
N PRO A 286 -35.86 -7.42 -6.95
CA PRO A 286 -36.45 -8.32 -7.93
C PRO A 286 -36.00 -7.91 -9.32
N VAL A 287 -35.74 -8.89 -10.20
CA VAL A 287 -35.51 -8.61 -11.63
C VAL A 287 -36.83 -8.07 -12.15
N LEU A 288 -36.89 -6.78 -12.41
CA LEU A 288 -37.95 -6.21 -13.23
C LEU A 288 -37.80 -6.87 -14.60
N GLY A 289 -38.75 -7.82 -14.92
CA GLY A 289 -38.75 -8.51 -16.16
C GLY A 289 -38.88 -7.50 -17.30
N GLY A 290 -37.94 -7.58 -18.25
CA GLY A 290 -38.10 -7.00 -19.58
C GLY A 290 -38.92 -7.90 -20.46
#